data_fa8f5b50f7c27231c40ae045342f16f5
#
_entry.id   fa8f5b50f7c27231c40ae045342f16f5
#
_cell.length_a   1.000
_cell.length_b   1.000
_cell.length_c   1.000
_cell.angle_alpha   90.00
_cell.angle_beta   90.00
_cell.angle_gamma   90.00
#
_symmetry.space_group_name_H-M   'P 1'
#
loop_
_entity.id
_entity.type
_entity.pdbx_description
1 polymer ?
#
loop_
_entity_poly.entity_id
_entity_poly.type
_entity_poly.pdbx_seq_one_letter_code
_entity_poly.pdbx_strand_id
1 'polypeptide(L)'
;MEFNYNINQLSLNISTAYEPELNHPARYINSLVEGLAIQNPNIMGRPREYDPRMLLKLVLLAYSYGVISCRKIERFARENLVARWLTQEQQPTYRTIARFVISTDLEEMIQNGFKKFHDYLKTNGMIDEASFIDGTKILANANKYSFVWKKRTIKYSELNVEKARKLLQEIKQAEVKIDVNEDCFSIDQLDTTVALLEQRIEELNQRVRETAKVSPNPAKQERRHAKKYLHALDHCRQKDLEYRTQAQIAGSRNSYSKTDYDATFMRVKEDPMRNGQTKPAYNLQIMTNSQFVLGYDLMQNPTDTRTLIPFLKSLAQNGVLGREIVADAGYGSERNYKYIEDELPDHTALIPYSTMIKENSRKWRSDDRKVMNWEYHEDDDYYVNPDGVRFNFKRYAYRNDKYKFHRDFKVYQAEKYDENHQIIPQALTLRGNIKYIMVNPQWEYFKAKARESLSNSNTYSRRKYDVETVFGNLKAYLGFNRFTVRGLKKTKRQMGIALMALNMKKMAGRPAIFRNSFGKRKNRPESQMKFRTVLLFKELLSQPLYQFSYSANDYLSSWSSLASSSFLSSGEVYWSLSSLAASLASTITSLPSCISATKCLASRWSR
;
A
#
# COMPACT_ATOMS: atom_id res chain seq x y z
N MET A 1 -39.15 12.15 37.27
CA MET A 1 -38.66 12.75 36.02
C MET A 1 -39.46 12.11 34.88
N GLU A 2 -40.31 12.84 34.23
CA GLU A 2 -40.97 12.36 33.02
C GLU A 2 -39.99 12.50 31.85
N PHE A 3 -39.72 11.39 31.19
CA PHE A 3 -38.87 11.41 29.98
C PHE A 3 -39.73 11.94 28.81
N ASN A 4 -39.34 13.08 28.26
CA ASN A 4 -40.02 13.71 27.13
C ASN A 4 -39.67 12.97 25.80
N TYR A 5 -40.06 11.68 25.73
CA TYR A 5 -39.82 10.82 24.58
C TYR A 5 -41.12 10.52 23.85
N ASN A 6 -41.22 10.97 22.61
CA ASN A 6 -42.40 10.70 21.77
C ASN A 6 -42.13 9.56 20.76
N ILE A 7 -42.66 8.38 21.00
CA ILE A 7 -42.50 7.21 20.13
C ILE A 7 -43.25 7.34 18.78
N ASN A 8 -44.16 8.30 18.67
CA ASN A 8 -44.93 8.56 17.44
C ASN A 8 -44.33 9.69 16.60
N GLN A 9 -43.09 10.08 16.83
CA GLN A 9 -42.46 11.11 16.02
C GLN A 9 -42.25 10.61 14.58
N LEU A 10 -42.99 11.16 13.63
CA LEU A 10 -42.96 10.79 12.22
C LEU A 10 -42.04 11.65 11.36
N SER A 11 -41.66 12.83 11.84
CA SER A 11 -40.80 13.77 11.08
C SER A 11 -39.76 14.44 11.95
N LEU A 12 -38.61 14.72 11.37
CA LEU A 12 -37.49 15.45 11.97
C LEU A 12 -37.20 16.69 11.13
N ASN A 13 -37.41 17.87 11.71
CA ASN A 13 -37.00 19.12 11.06
C ASN A 13 -35.52 19.34 11.26
N ILE A 14 -34.73 19.22 10.18
CA ILE A 14 -33.30 19.44 10.21
C ILE A 14 -33.00 20.85 9.73
N SER A 15 -32.29 21.63 10.57
CA SER A 15 -31.84 22.97 10.20
C SER A 15 -30.85 22.91 9.04
N THR A 16 -31.07 23.70 8.00
CA THR A 16 -30.14 23.88 6.87
C THR A 16 -28.88 24.67 7.24
N ALA A 17 -28.80 25.23 8.45
CA ALA A 17 -27.67 26.00 8.95
C ALA A 17 -26.55 25.15 9.58
N TYR A 18 -26.63 23.82 9.48
CA TYR A 18 -25.60 22.93 10.04
C TYR A 18 -24.25 23.12 9.34
N GLU A 19 -23.20 23.34 10.12
CA GLU A 19 -21.81 23.31 9.66
C GLU A 19 -21.00 22.38 10.56
N PRO A 20 -20.13 21.50 9.99
CA PRO A 20 -19.23 20.67 10.78
C PRO A 20 -18.26 21.53 11.60
N GLU A 21 -17.83 21.04 12.75
CA GLU A 21 -16.81 21.68 13.57
C GLU A 21 -15.54 22.00 12.76
N LEU A 22 -14.81 23.03 13.19
CA LEU A 22 -13.58 23.47 12.50
C LEU A 22 -12.53 22.38 12.35
N ASN A 23 -12.51 21.42 13.28
CA ASN A 23 -11.56 20.29 13.32
C ASN A 23 -12.08 19.05 12.59
N HIS A 24 -13.30 19.09 12.06
CA HIS A 24 -13.89 17.91 11.46
C HIS A 24 -13.18 17.50 10.15
N PRO A 25 -12.91 16.19 9.90
CA PRO A 25 -12.25 15.72 8.67
C PRO A 25 -12.91 16.22 7.38
N ALA A 26 -14.22 16.41 7.38
CA ALA A 26 -14.97 16.92 6.21
C ALA A 26 -14.46 18.28 5.71
N ARG A 27 -13.99 19.17 6.59
CA ARG A 27 -13.46 20.47 6.17
C ARG A 27 -12.12 20.33 5.44
N TYR A 28 -11.24 19.44 5.92
CA TYR A 28 -9.98 19.14 5.24
C TYR A 28 -10.20 18.44 3.90
N ILE A 29 -11.16 17.48 3.85
CA ILE A 29 -11.58 16.82 2.60
C ILE A 29 -12.11 17.87 1.61
N ASN A 30 -13.01 18.74 2.06
CA ASN A 30 -13.57 19.78 1.20
C ASN A 30 -12.45 20.67 0.61
N SER A 31 -11.57 21.17 1.46
CA SER A 31 -10.47 22.07 1.07
C SER A 31 -9.48 21.39 0.10
N LEU A 32 -9.10 20.13 0.37
CA LEU A 32 -8.23 19.38 -0.51
C LEU A 32 -8.85 19.19 -1.89
N VAL A 33 -10.12 18.71 -1.94
CA VAL A 33 -10.78 18.32 -3.18
C VAL A 33 -11.15 19.52 -4.03
N GLU A 34 -11.62 20.63 -3.43
CA GLU A 34 -11.86 21.87 -4.17
C GLU A 34 -10.61 22.44 -4.84
N GLY A 35 -9.48 22.20 -4.23
CA GLY A 35 -8.23 22.63 -4.82
C GLY A 35 -7.67 21.70 -5.90
N LEU A 36 -8.32 20.58 -6.25
CA LEU A 36 -7.86 19.70 -7.32
C LEU A 36 -8.27 20.26 -8.68
N ALA A 37 -7.30 20.38 -9.59
CA ALA A 37 -7.59 20.61 -11.00
C ALA A 37 -8.17 19.28 -11.57
N ILE A 38 -9.39 19.35 -12.07
CA ILE A 38 -10.02 18.21 -12.76
C ILE A 38 -10.08 18.60 -14.24
N GLN A 39 -9.46 17.79 -15.06
CA GLN A 39 -9.68 17.88 -16.49
C GLN A 39 -11.12 17.46 -16.74
N ASN A 40 -11.88 18.31 -17.46
CA ASN A 40 -13.24 17.98 -17.88
C ASN A 40 -13.12 16.97 -19.06
N PRO A 41 -13.19 15.67 -18.82
CA PRO A 41 -13.15 14.73 -19.92
C PRO A 41 -14.54 14.65 -20.54
N ASN A 42 -14.59 14.78 -21.83
CA ASN A 42 -15.72 14.55 -22.71
C ASN A 42 -16.77 15.66 -22.80
N ILE A 43 -16.56 16.50 -23.78
CA ILE A 43 -17.59 17.35 -24.39
C ILE A 43 -18.63 16.50 -25.15
N MET A 44 -18.31 15.24 -25.48
CA MET A 44 -19.20 14.30 -26.15
C MET A 44 -19.86 13.30 -25.20
N GLY A 45 -21.16 13.12 -25.28
CA GLY A 45 -21.95 12.15 -24.54
C GLY A 45 -22.95 12.79 -23.55
N ARG A 46 -23.73 11.92 -22.84
CA ARG A 46 -24.68 12.40 -21.83
C ARG A 46 -23.93 13.09 -20.69
N PRO A 47 -24.34 14.31 -20.28
CA PRO A 47 -23.75 15.01 -19.15
C PRO A 47 -23.77 14.15 -17.87
N ARG A 48 -22.73 14.30 -17.04
CA ARG A 48 -22.68 13.64 -15.74
C ARG A 48 -23.71 14.26 -14.80
N GLU A 49 -24.50 13.46 -14.14
CA GLU A 49 -25.48 13.91 -13.14
C GLU A 49 -24.80 14.49 -11.89
N TYR A 50 -23.63 13.94 -11.51
CA TYR A 50 -22.91 14.32 -10.29
C TYR A 50 -21.48 14.76 -10.61
N ASP A 51 -21.03 15.84 -9.95
CA ASP A 51 -19.63 16.29 -10.03
C ASP A 51 -18.69 15.21 -9.41
N PRO A 52 -17.62 14.80 -10.11
CA PRO A 52 -16.62 13.88 -9.57
C PRO A 52 -16.00 14.34 -8.25
N ARG A 53 -15.86 15.65 -8.02
CA ARG A 53 -15.37 16.23 -6.75
C ARG A 53 -16.32 15.92 -5.61
N MET A 54 -17.61 16.12 -5.82
CA MET A 54 -18.63 15.80 -4.82
C MET A 54 -18.59 14.29 -4.48
N LEU A 55 -18.50 13.41 -5.48
CA LEU A 55 -18.39 11.97 -5.27
C LEU A 55 -17.12 11.59 -4.50
N LEU A 56 -15.97 12.24 -4.82
CA LEU A 56 -14.73 12.02 -4.09
C LEU A 56 -14.84 12.46 -2.63
N LYS A 57 -15.42 13.64 -2.37
CA LYS A 57 -15.65 14.14 -1.00
C LYS A 57 -16.49 13.16 -0.20
N LEU A 58 -17.60 12.69 -0.75
CA LEU A 58 -18.49 11.72 -0.10
C LEU A 58 -17.76 10.43 0.22
N VAL A 59 -17.04 9.86 -0.74
CA VAL A 59 -16.35 8.56 -0.56
C VAL A 59 -15.21 8.70 0.44
N LEU A 60 -14.41 9.76 0.41
CA LEU A 60 -13.35 10.03 1.39
C LEU A 60 -13.92 10.19 2.80
N LEU A 61 -15.03 10.93 2.96
CA LEU A 61 -15.69 11.06 4.25
C LEU A 61 -16.18 9.71 4.76
N ALA A 62 -16.90 8.95 3.95
CA ALA A 62 -17.41 7.65 4.32
C ALA A 62 -16.29 6.68 4.75
N TYR A 63 -15.19 6.64 4.00
CA TYR A 63 -14.01 5.83 4.36
C TYR A 63 -13.39 6.30 5.68
N SER A 64 -13.34 7.59 5.96
CA SER A 64 -12.81 8.10 7.25
C SER A 64 -13.63 7.61 8.46
N TYR A 65 -14.90 7.24 8.25
CA TYR A 65 -15.80 6.60 9.21
C TYR A 65 -15.78 5.06 9.15
N GLY A 66 -14.92 4.45 8.32
CA GLY A 66 -14.90 2.98 8.11
C GLY A 66 -16.05 2.45 7.27
N VAL A 67 -16.80 3.32 6.58
CA VAL A 67 -17.91 2.94 5.70
C VAL A 67 -17.36 2.70 4.29
N ILE A 68 -17.09 1.43 3.95
CA ILE A 68 -16.41 1.04 2.69
C ILE A 68 -17.40 0.56 1.61
N SER A 69 -18.52 -0.04 2.01
CA SER A 69 -19.50 -0.61 1.07
C SER A 69 -20.31 0.48 0.36
N CYS A 70 -20.38 0.46 -0.99
CA CYS A 70 -21.12 1.46 -1.77
C CYS A 70 -22.59 1.60 -1.36
N ARG A 71 -23.29 0.48 -0.97
CA ARG A 71 -24.65 0.55 -0.44
C ARG A 71 -24.73 1.24 0.92
N LYS A 72 -23.72 1.02 1.78
CA LYS A 72 -23.63 1.74 3.05
C LYS A 72 -23.29 3.21 2.85
N ILE A 73 -22.48 3.55 1.83
CA ILE A 73 -22.14 4.94 1.48
C ILE A 73 -23.38 5.68 0.95
N GLU A 74 -24.23 5.05 0.15
CA GLU A 74 -25.51 5.60 -0.27
C GLU A 74 -26.41 5.93 0.93
N ARG A 75 -26.54 5.00 1.89
CA ARG A 75 -27.28 5.25 3.14
C ARG A 75 -26.63 6.36 3.96
N PHE A 76 -25.30 6.35 4.08
CA PHE A 76 -24.54 7.35 4.80
C PHE A 76 -24.76 8.77 4.22
N ALA A 77 -24.85 8.91 2.89
CA ALA A 77 -25.15 10.19 2.22
C ALA A 77 -26.53 10.72 2.57
N ARG A 78 -27.51 9.85 2.83
CA ARG A 78 -28.89 10.23 3.21
C ARG A 78 -29.04 10.56 4.69
N GLU A 79 -28.40 9.80 5.56
CA GLU A 79 -28.64 9.79 7.01
C GLU A 79 -27.65 10.67 7.79
N ASN A 80 -26.45 10.91 7.28
CA ASN A 80 -25.41 11.64 8.00
C ASN A 80 -25.40 13.14 7.63
N LEU A 81 -25.59 14.00 8.63
CA LEU A 81 -25.64 15.46 8.45
C LEU A 81 -24.36 16.03 7.83
N VAL A 82 -23.19 15.52 8.23
CA VAL A 82 -21.91 15.98 7.68
C VAL A 82 -21.77 15.58 6.21
N ALA A 83 -22.24 14.37 5.85
CA ALA A 83 -22.22 13.91 4.47
C ALA A 83 -23.17 14.78 3.62
N ARG A 84 -24.36 15.08 4.10
CA ARG A 84 -25.33 15.98 3.44
C ARG A 84 -24.77 17.39 3.24
N TRP A 85 -24.11 17.95 4.25
CA TRP A 85 -23.41 19.23 4.14
C TRP A 85 -22.34 19.19 3.04
N LEU A 86 -21.54 18.12 2.99
CA LEU A 86 -20.41 17.97 2.06
C LEU A 86 -20.88 17.75 0.61
N THR A 87 -22.00 17.05 0.43
CA THR A 87 -22.61 16.75 -0.88
C THR A 87 -23.63 17.78 -1.32
N GLN A 88 -23.88 18.83 -0.51
CA GLN A 88 -24.92 19.82 -0.79
C GLN A 88 -26.29 19.15 -1.03
N GLU A 89 -26.70 18.26 -0.14
CA GLU A 89 -27.95 17.48 -0.17
C GLU A 89 -28.07 16.48 -1.34
N GLN A 90 -27.04 16.33 -2.19
CA GLN A 90 -27.07 15.36 -3.28
C GLN A 90 -26.94 13.94 -2.75
N GLN A 91 -27.73 13.00 -3.29
CA GLN A 91 -27.82 11.61 -2.82
C GLN A 91 -27.53 10.63 -3.96
N PRO A 92 -26.26 10.39 -4.31
CA PRO A 92 -25.90 9.47 -5.37
C PRO A 92 -26.23 8.03 -5.00
N THR A 93 -26.75 7.26 -5.97
CA THR A 93 -27.04 5.83 -5.77
C THR A 93 -25.76 5.00 -5.62
N TYR A 94 -25.87 3.83 -4.99
CA TYR A 94 -24.72 2.92 -4.84
C TYR A 94 -24.10 2.51 -6.19
N ARG A 95 -24.89 2.48 -7.28
CA ARG A 95 -24.39 2.18 -8.64
C ARG A 95 -23.49 3.30 -9.15
N THR A 96 -23.87 4.56 -8.94
CA THR A 96 -23.07 5.74 -9.29
C THR A 96 -21.75 5.73 -8.50
N ILE A 97 -21.83 5.52 -7.18
CA ILE A 97 -20.65 5.42 -6.30
C ILE A 97 -19.72 4.28 -6.75
N ALA A 98 -20.27 3.09 -7.06
CA ALA A 98 -19.48 1.95 -7.49
C ALA A 98 -18.78 2.20 -8.84
N ARG A 99 -19.45 2.84 -9.80
CA ARG A 99 -18.84 3.24 -11.07
C ARG A 99 -17.72 4.26 -10.87
N PHE A 100 -17.93 5.23 -9.98
CA PHE A 100 -16.93 6.23 -9.65
C PHE A 100 -15.67 5.60 -9.01
N VAL A 101 -15.81 4.71 -8.03
CA VAL A 101 -14.68 4.04 -7.34
C VAL A 101 -13.78 3.24 -8.29
N ILE A 102 -14.31 2.78 -9.43
CA ILE A 102 -13.54 2.05 -10.44
C ILE A 102 -13.16 2.91 -11.66
N SER A 103 -13.55 4.19 -11.71
CA SER A 103 -13.30 5.07 -12.86
C SER A 103 -11.81 5.45 -13.00
N THR A 104 -11.39 5.78 -14.21
CA THR A 104 -10.03 6.28 -14.49
C THR A 104 -9.79 7.66 -13.90
N ASP A 105 -10.83 8.50 -13.91
CA ASP A 105 -10.77 9.87 -13.37
C ASP A 105 -10.36 9.88 -11.89
N LEU A 106 -10.86 8.90 -11.13
CA LEU A 106 -10.49 8.74 -9.73
C LEU A 106 -8.99 8.50 -9.53
N GLU A 107 -8.32 7.79 -10.45
CA GLU A 107 -6.88 7.53 -10.36
C GLU A 107 -6.09 8.82 -10.42
N GLU A 108 -6.41 9.69 -11.38
CA GLU A 108 -5.80 11.00 -11.52
C GLU A 108 -6.09 11.90 -10.31
N MET A 109 -7.35 11.95 -9.86
CA MET A 109 -7.74 12.73 -8.69
C MET A 109 -6.98 12.30 -7.42
N ILE A 110 -6.79 11.01 -7.21
CA ILE A 110 -6.04 10.49 -6.06
C ILE A 110 -4.56 10.83 -6.18
N GLN A 111 -3.94 10.68 -7.35
CA GLN A 111 -2.54 11.04 -7.57
C GLN A 111 -2.30 12.53 -7.33
N ASN A 112 -3.12 13.39 -7.92
CA ASN A 112 -3.07 14.83 -7.73
C ASN A 112 -3.34 15.23 -6.27
N GLY A 113 -4.24 14.51 -5.60
CA GLY A 113 -4.54 14.69 -4.18
C GLY A 113 -3.35 14.40 -3.29
N PHE A 114 -2.65 13.27 -3.52
CA PHE A 114 -1.43 12.93 -2.76
C PHE A 114 -0.31 13.95 -2.99
N LYS A 115 -0.07 14.36 -4.25
CA LYS A 115 0.93 15.36 -4.57
C LYS A 115 0.65 16.68 -3.87
N LYS A 116 -0.57 17.20 -4.00
CA LYS A 116 -0.98 18.45 -3.36
C LYS A 116 -0.90 18.37 -1.82
N PHE A 117 -1.28 17.23 -1.27
CA PHE A 117 -1.19 17.01 0.17
C PHE A 117 0.27 16.96 0.65
N HIS A 118 1.16 16.30 -0.09
CA HIS A 118 2.59 16.28 0.17
C HIS A 118 3.18 17.70 0.16
N ASP A 119 2.90 18.47 -0.90
CA ASP A 119 3.39 19.85 -1.04
C ASP A 119 2.90 20.73 0.11
N TYR A 120 1.64 20.56 0.53
CA TYR A 120 1.09 21.24 1.70
C TYR A 120 1.85 20.89 2.98
N LEU A 121 2.09 19.61 3.23
CA LEU A 121 2.80 19.16 4.43
C LEU A 121 4.25 19.68 4.45
N LYS A 122 4.94 19.66 3.31
CA LYS A 122 6.31 20.16 3.14
C LYS A 122 6.38 21.66 3.37
N THR A 123 5.50 22.43 2.75
CA THR A 123 5.45 23.90 2.89
C THR A 123 5.19 24.32 4.35
N ASN A 124 4.42 23.54 5.11
CA ASN A 124 4.12 23.84 6.51
C ASN A 124 5.10 23.18 7.51
N GLY A 125 6.20 22.60 7.05
CA GLY A 125 7.20 21.97 7.91
C GLY A 125 6.67 20.79 8.74
N MET A 126 5.65 20.09 8.26
CA MET A 126 4.99 18.98 8.97
C MET A 126 5.64 17.63 8.72
N ILE A 127 6.51 17.55 7.75
CA ILE A 127 7.31 16.39 7.35
C ILE A 127 8.78 16.79 7.23
N ASP A 128 9.65 15.82 7.47
CA ASP A 128 11.11 15.94 7.33
C ASP A 128 11.61 15.18 6.09
N GLU A 129 12.93 15.01 5.96
CA GLU A 129 13.55 14.35 4.81
C GLU A 129 13.63 12.82 4.95
N ALA A 130 12.92 12.20 5.91
CA ALA A 130 12.88 10.75 6.06
C ALA A 130 11.74 10.13 5.26
N SER A 131 11.97 8.96 4.66
CA SER A 131 10.99 8.14 3.95
C SER A 131 10.88 6.79 4.62
N PHE A 132 9.87 6.61 5.50
CA PHE A 132 9.64 5.34 6.19
C PHE A 132 8.82 4.41 5.30
N ILE A 133 9.46 3.32 4.84
CA ILE A 133 8.87 2.35 3.91
C ILE A 133 8.58 1.04 4.62
N ASP A 134 7.37 0.52 4.45
CA ASP A 134 7.01 -0.82 4.92
C ASP A 134 5.86 -1.41 4.10
N GLY A 135 5.68 -2.72 4.22
CA GLY A 135 4.69 -3.48 3.48
C GLY A 135 3.71 -4.26 4.36
N THR A 136 2.46 -4.33 3.92
CA THR A 136 1.46 -5.19 4.54
C THR A 136 0.60 -5.89 3.51
N LYS A 137 0.06 -7.06 3.86
CA LYS A 137 -0.80 -7.85 2.98
C LYS A 137 -2.26 -7.52 3.23
N ILE A 138 -3.00 -7.20 2.16
CA ILE A 138 -4.45 -6.94 2.18
C ILE A 138 -5.14 -8.00 1.33
N LEU A 139 -6.19 -8.61 1.87
CA LEU A 139 -6.92 -9.69 1.20
C LEU A 139 -7.59 -9.20 -0.08
N ALA A 140 -7.49 -9.98 -1.13
CA ALA A 140 -8.20 -9.76 -2.38
C ALA A 140 -9.69 -10.14 -2.25
N ASN A 141 -10.53 -9.57 -3.11
CA ASN A 141 -11.92 -10.00 -3.26
C ASN A 141 -12.00 -11.30 -4.09
N ALA A 142 -11.46 -12.37 -3.54
CA ALA A 142 -11.33 -13.63 -4.23
C ALA A 142 -11.66 -14.82 -3.33
N ASN A 143 -12.02 -15.95 -3.96
CA ASN A 143 -12.23 -17.21 -3.25
C ASN A 143 -10.87 -17.81 -2.84
N LYS A 144 -10.72 -18.17 -1.58
CA LYS A 144 -9.49 -18.74 -1.03
C LYS A 144 -9.14 -20.14 -1.58
N TYR A 145 -10.10 -20.85 -2.16
CA TYR A 145 -9.90 -22.20 -2.70
C TYR A 145 -9.71 -22.25 -4.22
N SER A 146 -9.93 -21.15 -4.94
CA SER A 146 -9.77 -21.08 -6.39
C SER A 146 -8.36 -20.64 -6.79
N PHE A 147 -7.38 -21.50 -6.56
CA PHE A 147 -5.96 -21.22 -6.85
C PHE A 147 -5.45 -21.97 -8.07
N VAL A 148 -4.49 -21.36 -8.77
CA VAL A 148 -3.67 -21.98 -9.80
C VAL A 148 -2.20 -21.81 -9.41
N TRP A 149 -1.47 -22.92 -9.33
CA TRP A 149 -0.05 -22.95 -9.01
C TRP A 149 0.79 -23.16 -10.29
N LYS A 150 1.66 -22.22 -10.61
CA LYS A 150 2.50 -22.27 -11.82
C LYS A 150 3.26 -23.59 -11.97
N LYS A 151 3.90 -24.08 -10.89
CA LYS A 151 4.62 -25.37 -10.90
C LYS A 151 3.70 -26.54 -11.30
N ARG A 152 2.47 -26.53 -10.80
CA ARG A 152 1.48 -27.56 -11.11
C ARG A 152 1.01 -27.47 -12.58
N THR A 153 0.78 -26.25 -13.06
CA THR A 153 0.43 -26.01 -14.47
C THR A 153 1.51 -26.52 -15.41
N ILE A 154 2.79 -26.22 -15.14
CA ILE A 154 3.92 -26.71 -15.95
C ILE A 154 3.96 -28.24 -15.95
N LYS A 155 3.90 -28.88 -14.76
CA LYS A 155 3.89 -30.34 -14.65
C LYS A 155 2.74 -30.98 -15.44
N TYR A 156 1.54 -30.43 -15.35
CA TYR A 156 0.40 -30.98 -16.08
C TYR A 156 0.47 -30.67 -17.59
N SER A 157 1.07 -29.58 -18.01
CA SER A 157 1.38 -29.32 -19.42
C SER A 157 2.34 -30.38 -19.98
N GLU A 158 3.42 -30.70 -19.27
CA GLU A 158 4.37 -31.76 -19.65
C GLU A 158 3.70 -33.13 -19.76
N LEU A 159 2.88 -33.50 -18.76
CA LEU A 159 2.12 -34.75 -18.79
C LEU A 159 1.09 -34.80 -19.94
N ASN A 160 0.49 -33.66 -20.28
CA ASN A 160 -0.44 -33.57 -21.38
C ASN A 160 0.25 -33.75 -22.74
N VAL A 161 1.46 -33.19 -22.90
CA VAL A 161 2.32 -33.41 -24.07
C VAL A 161 2.69 -34.89 -24.21
N GLU A 162 3.08 -35.53 -23.14
CA GLU A 162 3.43 -36.96 -23.13
C GLU A 162 2.23 -37.85 -23.47
N LYS A 163 1.03 -37.51 -22.94
CA LYS A 163 -0.22 -38.20 -23.25
C LYS A 163 -0.56 -38.06 -24.74
N ALA A 164 -0.43 -36.85 -25.31
CA ALA A 164 -0.68 -36.62 -26.70
C ALA A 164 0.29 -37.39 -27.61
N ARG A 165 1.58 -37.49 -27.26
CA ARG A 165 2.56 -38.33 -27.97
C ARG A 165 2.14 -39.80 -28.01
N LYS A 166 1.73 -40.36 -26.86
CA LYS A 166 1.25 -41.75 -26.78
C LYS A 166 0.03 -41.98 -27.68
N LEU A 167 -0.92 -41.03 -27.67
CA LEU A 167 -2.09 -41.10 -28.54
C LEU A 167 -1.73 -41.05 -30.01
N LEU A 168 -0.76 -40.23 -30.43
CA LEU A 168 -0.29 -40.19 -31.82
C LEU A 168 0.40 -41.53 -32.23
N GLN A 169 1.18 -42.14 -31.33
CA GLN A 169 1.76 -43.46 -31.54
C GLN A 169 0.69 -44.57 -31.66
N GLU A 170 -0.34 -44.53 -30.79
CA GLU A 170 -1.47 -45.46 -30.85
C GLU A 170 -2.26 -45.32 -32.17
N ILE A 171 -2.51 -44.09 -32.65
CA ILE A 171 -3.18 -43.83 -33.94
C ILE A 171 -2.39 -44.44 -35.08
N LYS A 172 -1.07 -44.35 -35.08
CA LYS A 172 -0.21 -44.90 -36.09
C LYS A 172 -0.21 -46.45 -36.12
N GLN A 173 -0.31 -47.06 -34.92
CA GLN A 173 -0.40 -48.51 -34.81
C GLN A 173 -1.82 -49.04 -35.03
N ALA A 174 -2.81 -48.17 -35.02
CA ALA A 174 -4.20 -48.55 -35.22
C ALA A 174 -4.55 -48.65 -36.70
N GLU A 175 -5.59 -49.43 -37.05
CA GLU A 175 -6.12 -49.58 -38.41
C GLU A 175 -6.71 -48.30 -39.01
N VAL A 176 -6.55 -47.14 -38.37
CA VAL A 176 -7.03 -45.83 -38.85
C VAL A 176 -6.01 -45.30 -39.86
N LYS A 177 -6.39 -45.29 -41.15
CA LYS A 177 -5.51 -44.88 -42.27
C LYS A 177 -5.36 -43.35 -42.29
N ILE A 178 -4.40 -42.83 -41.51
CA ILE A 178 -4.01 -41.40 -41.46
C ILE A 178 -2.48 -41.34 -41.49
N ASP A 179 -1.94 -40.45 -42.32
CA ASP A 179 -0.51 -40.19 -42.35
C ASP A 179 -0.13 -39.18 -41.27
N VAL A 180 0.54 -39.65 -40.20
CA VAL A 180 0.98 -38.84 -39.06
C VAL A 180 2.50 -38.74 -39.08
N ASN A 181 3.04 -37.54 -39.22
CA ASN A 181 4.48 -37.29 -39.25
C ASN A 181 5.12 -37.44 -37.88
N GLU A 182 6.28 -38.12 -37.75
CA GLU A 182 6.85 -38.58 -36.48
C GLU A 182 7.83 -37.60 -35.79
N ASP A 183 8.51 -36.77 -36.58
CA ASP A 183 9.80 -36.25 -36.12
C ASP A 183 9.78 -35.03 -35.21
N CYS A 184 8.65 -34.36 -35.06
CA CYS A 184 8.52 -33.22 -34.12
C CYS A 184 7.14 -33.17 -33.50
N PHE A 185 7.02 -33.32 -32.19
CA PHE A 185 5.77 -33.00 -31.50
C PHE A 185 5.62 -31.47 -31.38
N SER A 186 4.85 -30.87 -32.24
CA SER A 186 4.39 -29.48 -32.12
C SER A 186 2.86 -29.44 -31.98
N ILE A 187 2.34 -28.32 -31.50
CA ILE A 187 0.88 -28.11 -31.38
C ILE A 187 0.24 -28.02 -32.74
N ASP A 188 0.94 -27.46 -33.72
CA ASP A 188 0.50 -27.38 -35.09
C ASP A 188 0.24 -28.78 -35.70
N GLN A 189 1.00 -29.79 -35.23
CA GLN A 189 0.76 -31.20 -35.60
C GLN A 189 -0.49 -31.80 -34.96
N LEU A 190 -0.80 -31.40 -33.72
CA LEU A 190 -2.06 -31.79 -33.07
C LEU A 190 -3.26 -31.24 -33.86
N ASP A 191 -3.21 -29.97 -34.26
CA ASP A 191 -4.26 -29.35 -35.07
C ASP A 191 -4.38 -30.01 -36.45
N THR A 192 -3.26 -30.31 -37.09
CA THR A 192 -3.22 -31.03 -38.37
C THR A 192 -3.79 -32.45 -38.23
N THR A 193 -3.39 -33.19 -37.22
CA THR A 193 -3.89 -34.56 -36.99
C THR A 193 -5.37 -34.57 -36.63
N VAL A 194 -5.86 -33.59 -35.88
CA VAL A 194 -7.30 -33.42 -35.59
C VAL A 194 -8.07 -33.19 -36.87
N ALA A 195 -7.60 -32.30 -37.76
CA ALA A 195 -8.23 -32.02 -39.06
C ALA A 195 -8.27 -33.26 -39.97
N LEU A 196 -7.17 -34.03 -40.03
CA LEU A 196 -7.11 -35.29 -40.77
C LEU A 196 -8.09 -36.34 -40.23
N LEU A 197 -8.23 -36.44 -38.90
CA LEU A 197 -9.21 -37.33 -38.27
C LEU A 197 -10.66 -36.91 -38.57
N GLU A 198 -10.95 -35.61 -38.56
CA GLU A 198 -12.27 -35.07 -38.92
C GLU A 198 -12.62 -35.39 -40.37
N GLN A 199 -11.69 -35.17 -41.32
CA GLN A 199 -11.85 -35.52 -42.71
C GLN A 199 -12.08 -37.04 -42.89
N ARG A 200 -11.26 -37.86 -42.22
CA ARG A 200 -11.40 -39.32 -42.29
C ARG A 200 -12.74 -39.82 -41.76
N ILE A 201 -13.22 -39.23 -40.68
CA ILE A 201 -14.54 -39.55 -40.11
C ILE A 201 -15.66 -39.21 -41.10
N GLU A 202 -15.56 -38.12 -41.85
CA GLU A 202 -16.58 -37.76 -42.86
C GLU A 202 -16.57 -38.74 -44.05
N GLU A 203 -15.39 -39.11 -44.53
CA GLU A 203 -15.25 -40.17 -45.53
C GLU A 203 -15.90 -41.51 -45.08
N LEU A 204 -15.65 -41.89 -43.83
CA LEU A 204 -16.22 -43.10 -43.24
C LEU A 204 -17.73 -42.97 -43.01
N ASN A 205 -18.24 -41.78 -42.72
CA ASN A 205 -19.69 -41.54 -42.66
C ASN A 205 -20.36 -41.78 -44.00
N GLN A 206 -19.74 -41.32 -45.11
CA GLN A 206 -20.27 -41.56 -46.48
C GLN A 206 -20.26 -43.05 -46.80
N ARG A 207 -19.13 -43.76 -46.59
CA ARG A 207 -19.03 -45.20 -46.81
C ARG A 207 -20.04 -46.02 -45.99
N VAL A 208 -20.32 -45.63 -44.77
CA VAL A 208 -21.31 -46.30 -43.90
C VAL A 208 -22.74 -46.05 -44.39
N ARG A 209 -23.03 -44.92 -45.10
CA ARG A 209 -24.33 -44.67 -45.75
C ARG A 209 -24.53 -45.51 -47.01
N GLU A 210 -23.45 -45.69 -47.76
CA GLU A 210 -23.45 -46.42 -49.06
C GLU A 210 -23.44 -47.95 -48.90
N THR A 211 -22.85 -48.46 -47.81
CA THR A 211 -22.78 -49.89 -47.55
C THR A 211 -24.07 -50.42 -46.94
N ALA A 212 -24.62 -51.48 -47.57
CA ALA A 212 -25.78 -52.23 -47.10
C ALA A 212 -25.59 -52.70 -45.63
N LYS A 213 -26.66 -53.12 -44.95
CA LYS A 213 -26.64 -53.58 -43.53
C LYS A 213 -25.84 -54.86 -43.37
N VAL A 214 -24.51 -54.78 -43.49
CA VAL A 214 -23.55 -55.89 -43.26
C VAL A 214 -23.09 -55.83 -41.80
N SER A 215 -23.06 -56.98 -41.11
CA SER A 215 -22.52 -57.13 -39.76
C SER A 215 -21.50 -58.29 -39.76
N PRO A 216 -20.26 -58.06 -39.27
CA PRO A 216 -19.63 -56.81 -38.83
C PRO A 216 -19.24 -55.89 -40.00
N ASN A 217 -19.42 -54.56 -39.85
CA ASN A 217 -19.04 -53.57 -40.83
C ASN A 217 -17.70 -52.91 -40.44
N PRO A 218 -16.60 -53.15 -41.22
CA PRO A 218 -15.26 -52.61 -40.88
C PRO A 218 -15.23 -51.10 -40.84
N ALA A 219 -15.96 -50.42 -41.75
CA ALA A 219 -16.02 -48.94 -41.75
C ALA A 219 -16.67 -48.36 -40.50
N LYS A 220 -17.64 -49.07 -39.89
CA LYS A 220 -18.21 -48.66 -38.59
C LYS A 220 -17.21 -48.83 -37.45
N GLN A 221 -16.39 -49.85 -37.48
CA GLN A 221 -15.35 -50.09 -36.46
C GLN A 221 -14.27 -49.01 -36.56
N GLU A 222 -13.70 -48.79 -37.76
CA GLU A 222 -12.70 -47.73 -38.00
C GLU A 222 -13.24 -46.34 -37.59
N ARG A 223 -14.48 -46.00 -37.98
CA ARG A 223 -15.11 -44.75 -37.56
C ARG A 223 -15.23 -44.61 -36.07
N ARG A 224 -15.54 -45.67 -35.33
CA ARG A 224 -15.63 -45.65 -33.85
C ARG A 224 -14.26 -45.41 -33.22
N HIS A 225 -13.21 -46.03 -33.76
CA HIS A 225 -11.83 -45.78 -33.31
C HIS A 225 -11.38 -44.35 -33.64
N ALA A 226 -11.60 -43.87 -34.86
CA ALA A 226 -11.26 -42.50 -35.25
C ALA A 226 -11.96 -41.44 -34.37
N LYS A 227 -13.26 -41.62 -34.08
CA LYS A 227 -13.98 -40.72 -33.17
C LYS A 227 -13.42 -40.74 -31.73
N LYS A 228 -12.99 -41.90 -31.23
CA LYS A 228 -12.36 -42.01 -29.90
C LYS A 228 -11.05 -41.24 -29.86
N TYR A 229 -10.21 -41.38 -30.87
CA TYR A 229 -8.93 -40.68 -30.98
C TYR A 229 -9.12 -39.18 -31.17
N LEU A 230 -10.06 -38.76 -32.04
CA LEU A 230 -10.41 -37.36 -32.21
C LEU A 230 -10.78 -36.70 -30.87
N HIS A 231 -11.70 -37.30 -30.14
CA HIS A 231 -12.12 -36.76 -28.84
C HIS A 231 -10.97 -36.68 -27.83
N ALA A 232 -10.07 -37.68 -27.81
CA ALA A 232 -8.93 -37.71 -26.89
C ALA A 232 -7.88 -36.64 -27.25
N LEU A 233 -7.59 -36.43 -28.55
CA LEU A 233 -6.65 -35.42 -29.01
C LEU A 233 -7.21 -34.01 -28.85
N ASP A 234 -8.49 -33.78 -29.17
CA ASP A 234 -9.15 -32.50 -28.97
C ASP A 234 -9.14 -32.10 -27.47
N HIS A 235 -9.38 -33.05 -26.58
CA HIS A 235 -9.22 -32.82 -25.17
C HIS A 235 -7.78 -32.43 -24.78
N CYS A 236 -6.76 -33.05 -25.39
CA CYS A 236 -5.36 -32.68 -25.15
C CYS A 236 -5.07 -31.27 -25.65
N ARG A 237 -5.59 -30.89 -26.84
CA ARG A 237 -5.51 -29.56 -27.44
C ARG A 237 -6.14 -28.48 -26.54
N GLN A 238 -7.37 -28.71 -26.08
CA GLN A 238 -8.07 -27.79 -25.17
C GLN A 238 -7.30 -27.61 -23.85
N LYS A 239 -6.72 -28.69 -23.30
CA LYS A 239 -5.89 -28.64 -22.09
C LYS A 239 -4.60 -27.88 -22.30
N ASP A 240 -3.96 -28.00 -23.43
CA ASP A 240 -2.76 -27.24 -23.74
C ASP A 240 -3.05 -25.72 -23.82
N LEU A 241 -4.13 -25.33 -24.50
CA LEU A 241 -4.59 -23.93 -24.51
C LEU A 241 -4.88 -23.41 -23.09
N GLU A 242 -5.54 -24.22 -22.26
CA GLU A 242 -5.79 -23.87 -20.85
C GLU A 242 -4.48 -23.65 -20.08
N TYR A 243 -3.51 -24.56 -20.21
CA TYR A 243 -2.23 -24.46 -19.49
C TYR A 243 -1.37 -23.29 -19.98
N ARG A 244 -1.35 -22.99 -21.30
CA ARG A 244 -0.69 -21.80 -21.86
C ARG A 244 -1.31 -20.51 -21.32
N THR A 245 -2.63 -20.42 -21.34
CA THR A 245 -3.36 -19.27 -20.78
C THR A 245 -3.06 -19.11 -19.29
N GLN A 246 -3.06 -20.21 -18.51
CA GLN A 246 -2.71 -20.18 -17.09
C GLN A 246 -1.26 -19.73 -16.87
N ALA A 247 -0.32 -20.19 -17.69
CA ALA A 247 1.08 -19.79 -17.61
C ALA A 247 1.28 -18.30 -17.93
N GLN A 248 0.56 -17.80 -18.94
CA GLN A 248 0.56 -16.39 -19.34
C GLN A 248 0.01 -15.50 -18.21
N ILE A 249 -1.15 -15.84 -17.63
CA ILE A 249 -1.73 -15.11 -16.49
C ILE A 249 -0.79 -15.13 -15.28
N ALA A 250 -0.17 -16.27 -14.99
CA ALA A 250 0.78 -16.39 -13.89
C ALA A 250 2.02 -15.49 -14.08
N GLY A 251 2.53 -15.36 -15.31
CA GLY A 251 3.74 -14.58 -15.63
C GLY A 251 4.93 -14.99 -14.76
N SER A 252 5.53 -14.03 -14.04
CA SER A 252 6.63 -14.28 -13.11
C SER A 252 6.17 -14.77 -11.73
N ARG A 253 4.87 -14.79 -11.44
CA ARG A 253 4.28 -15.19 -10.15
C ARG A 253 4.25 -16.71 -9.99
N ASN A 254 4.27 -17.17 -8.75
CA ASN A 254 4.15 -18.60 -8.44
C ASN A 254 2.70 -19.11 -8.46
N SER A 255 1.72 -18.21 -8.31
CA SER A 255 0.30 -18.55 -8.23
C SER A 255 -0.58 -17.34 -8.55
N TYR A 256 -1.84 -17.61 -8.89
CA TYR A 256 -2.88 -16.59 -9.00
C TYR A 256 -4.25 -17.19 -8.61
N SER A 257 -5.26 -16.33 -8.40
CA SER A 257 -6.64 -16.76 -8.11
C SER A 257 -7.50 -16.76 -9.37
N LYS A 258 -8.31 -17.80 -9.61
CA LYS A 258 -9.26 -17.87 -10.73
C LYS A 258 -10.36 -16.79 -10.65
N THR A 259 -10.63 -16.23 -9.47
CA THR A 259 -11.65 -15.20 -9.26
C THR A 259 -11.11 -13.77 -9.32
N ASP A 260 -9.80 -13.60 -9.11
CA ASP A 260 -9.08 -12.34 -9.28
C ASP A 260 -7.68 -12.66 -9.83
N TYR A 261 -7.52 -12.59 -11.14
CA TYR A 261 -6.30 -12.99 -11.84
C TYR A 261 -5.05 -12.22 -11.42
N ASP A 262 -5.21 -11.03 -10.88
CA ASP A 262 -4.10 -10.20 -10.41
C ASP A 262 -3.68 -10.53 -8.98
N ALA A 263 -4.53 -11.17 -8.19
CA ALA A 263 -4.22 -11.54 -6.81
C ALA A 263 -3.29 -12.76 -6.76
N THR A 264 -2.27 -12.66 -5.90
CA THR A 264 -1.30 -13.76 -5.66
C THR A 264 -1.56 -14.38 -4.29
N PHE A 265 -1.36 -15.69 -4.17
CA PHE A 265 -1.49 -16.38 -2.88
C PHE A 265 -0.28 -16.07 -1.99
N MET A 266 -0.55 -15.45 -0.85
CA MET A 266 0.43 -14.97 0.12
C MET A 266 0.08 -15.44 1.53
N ARG A 267 1.10 -15.57 2.39
CA ARG A 267 0.88 -15.73 3.83
C ARG A 267 0.49 -14.38 4.42
N VAL A 268 -0.65 -14.32 5.09
CA VAL A 268 -1.19 -13.12 5.75
C VAL A 268 -0.97 -13.26 7.26
N LYS A 269 -0.43 -12.21 7.92
CA LYS A 269 -0.10 -12.24 9.36
C LYS A 269 -1.34 -12.43 10.25
N GLU A 270 -2.45 -11.79 9.86
CA GLU A 270 -3.73 -11.84 10.57
C GLU A 270 -4.54 -13.10 10.19
N ASP A 271 -3.93 -14.27 10.24
CA ASP A 271 -4.65 -15.53 10.06
C ASP A 271 -5.15 -16.04 11.41
N PRO A 272 -6.49 -16.00 11.69
CA PRO A 272 -7.06 -16.46 12.96
C PRO A 272 -6.73 -17.92 13.26
N MET A 273 -6.61 -18.74 12.21
CA MET A 273 -6.32 -20.17 12.34
C MET A 273 -4.85 -20.46 12.62
N ARG A 274 -3.96 -19.49 12.43
CA ARG A 274 -2.48 -19.62 12.60
C ARG A 274 -1.84 -20.83 11.92
N ASN A 275 -2.54 -21.43 10.94
CA ASN A 275 -2.08 -22.63 10.23
C ASN A 275 -1.14 -22.34 9.06
N GLY A 276 -0.79 -21.07 8.86
CA GLY A 276 0.11 -20.63 7.79
C GLY A 276 -0.47 -20.76 6.38
N GLN A 277 -1.77 -20.94 6.25
CA GLN A 277 -2.45 -21.04 4.96
C GLN A 277 -2.25 -19.77 4.14
N THR A 278 -1.91 -19.94 2.87
CA THR A 278 -1.86 -18.83 1.93
C THR A 278 -3.26 -18.43 1.48
N LYS A 279 -3.49 -17.11 1.36
CA LYS A 279 -4.75 -16.51 0.90
C LYS A 279 -4.48 -15.59 -0.28
N PRO A 280 -5.45 -15.41 -1.21
CA PRO A 280 -5.30 -14.45 -2.30
C PRO A 280 -5.24 -13.03 -1.71
N ALA A 281 -4.16 -12.32 -2.02
CA ALA A 281 -3.87 -11.01 -1.45
C ALA A 281 -2.99 -10.18 -2.38
N TYR A 282 -2.90 -8.90 -2.05
CA TYR A 282 -1.96 -7.94 -2.61
C TYR A 282 -0.99 -7.48 -1.52
N ASN A 283 0.25 -7.22 -1.89
CA ASN A 283 1.26 -6.64 -1.02
C ASN A 283 1.21 -5.12 -1.15
N LEU A 284 0.60 -4.45 -0.18
CA LEU A 284 0.57 -3.00 -0.09
C LEU A 284 1.91 -2.51 0.41
N GLN A 285 2.57 -1.65 -0.36
CA GLN A 285 3.73 -0.87 0.04
C GLN A 285 3.29 0.56 0.32
N ILE A 286 3.69 1.12 1.45
CA ILE A 286 3.46 2.53 1.79
C ILE A 286 4.77 3.22 2.13
N MET A 287 4.82 4.52 1.84
CA MET A 287 5.81 5.44 2.36
C MET A 287 5.11 6.43 3.27
N THR A 288 5.63 6.57 4.48
CA THR A 288 5.09 7.49 5.48
C THR A 288 6.15 8.48 5.95
N ASN A 289 5.70 9.62 6.45
CA ASN A 289 6.49 10.56 7.22
C ASN A 289 5.59 11.25 8.24
N SER A 290 6.03 11.34 9.48
CA SER A 290 5.20 11.85 10.58
C SER A 290 3.82 11.16 10.65
N GLN A 291 3.76 9.86 10.29
CA GLN A 291 2.56 9.00 10.18
C GLN A 291 1.54 9.50 9.13
N PHE A 292 1.91 10.37 8.21
CA PHE A 292 1.15 10.65 7.00
C PHE A 292 1.61 9.73 5.88
N VAL A 293 0.67 9.17 5.13
CA VAL A 293 0.99 8.40 3.94
C VAL A 293 1.24 9.37 2.80
N LEU A 294 2.45 9.35 2.25
CA LEU A 294 2.87 10.22 1.16
C LEU A 294 2.91 9.50 -0.19
N GLY A 295 3.11 8.19 -0.15
CA GLY A 295 3.10 7.36 -1.34
C GLY A 295 2.66 5.92 -1.03
N TYR A 296 2.12 5.24 -2.03
CA TYR A 296 1.72 3.84 -1.91
C TYR A 296 1.76 3.13 -3.26
N ASP A 297 1.94 1.81 -3.22
CA ASP A 297 1.72 0.95 -4.38
C ASP A 297 1.23 -0.44 -3.95
N LEU A 298 0.59 -1.16 -4.88
CA LEU A 298 0.13 -2.52 -4.70
C LEU A 298 0.96 -3.47 -5.56
N MET A 299 1.65 -4.39 -4.90
CA MET A 299 2.52 -5.35 -5.55
C MET A 299 1.92 -6.77 -5.54
N GLN A 300 2.18 -7.52 -6.60
CA GLN A 300 1.80 -8.92 -6.72
C GLN A 300 2.83 -9.87 -6.08
N ASN A 301 4.01 -9.36 -5.74
CA ASN A 301 5.07 -10.13 -5.09
C ASN A 301 4.80 -10.31 -3.59
N PRO A 302 4.88 -11.54 -3.06
CA PRO A 302 4.64 -11.79 -1.65
C PRO A 302 5.80 -11.36 -0.73
N THR A 303 7.02 -11.14 -1.26
CA THR A 303 8.22 -10.76 -0.51
C THR A 303 8.56 -9.29 -0.70
N ASP A 304 8.93 -8.62 0.38
CA ASP A 304 9.17 -7.19 0.41
C ASP A 304 10.51 -6.80 -0.25
N THR A 305 11.53 -7.68 -0.18
CA THR A 305 12.83 -7.49 -0.84
C THR A 305 12.73 -7.10 -2.33
N ARG A 306 11.71 -7.63 -3.04
CA ARG A 306 11.53 -7.41 -4.47
C ARG A 306 10.63 -6.24 -4.82
N THR A 307 9.97 -5.66 -3.84
CA THR A 307 9.04 -4.56 -4.04
C THR A 307 9.70 -3.20 -3.89
N LEU A 308 10.89 -3.13 -3.25
CA LEU A 308 11.53 -1.86 -2.94
C LEU A 308 11.90 -1.07 -4.20
N ILE A 309 12.66 -1.66 -5.12
CA ILE A 309 13.12 -0.95 -6.33
C ILE A 309 11.95 -0.39 -7.17
N PRO A 310 10.92 -1.18 -7.53
CA PRO A 310 9.77 -0.65 -8.26
C PRO A 310 9.06 0.47 -7.49
N PHE A 311 8.99 0.36 -6.16
CA PHE A 311 8.34 1.36 -5.32
C PHE A 311 9.16 2.65 -5.25
N LEU A 312 10.49 2.57 -5.02
CA LEU A 312 11.39 3.73 -5.03
C LEU A 312 11.34 4.47 -6.37
N LYS A 313 11.33 3.75 -7.50
CA LYS A 313 11.16 4.36 -8.83
C LYS A 313 9.87 5.18 -8.92
N SER A 314 8.76 4.63 -8.46
CA SER A 314 7.47 5.33 -8.44
C SER A 314 7.49 6.57 -7.53
N LEU A 315 8.12 6.49 -6.35
CA LEU A 315 8.23 7.62 -5.42
C LEU A 315 9.12 8.74 -5.97
N ALA A 316 10.26 8.38 -6.57
CA ALA A 316 11.18 9.33 -7.18
C ALA A 316 10.52 10.06 -8.38
N GLN A 317 9.82 9.33 -9.25
CA GLN A 317 9.06 9.92 -10.36
C GLN A 317 7.98 10.91 -9.90
N ASN A 318 7.38 10.67 -8.74
CA ASN A 318 6.40 11.58 -8.16
C ASN A 318 7.02 12.73 -7.33
N GLY A 319 8.34 12.73 -7.15
CA GLY A 319 9.06 13.78 -6.40
C GLY A 319 8.76 13.82 -4.91
N VAL A 320 8.34 12.67 -4.32
CA VAL A 320 7.96 12.60 -2.90
C VAL A 320 8.98 11.87 -2.03
N LEU A 321 10.07 11.35 -2.62
CA LEU A 321 11.10 10.61 -1.90
C LEU A 321 12.01 11.58 -1.12
N GLY A 322 12.13 11.38 0.19
CA GLY A 322 13.05 12.11 1.06
C GLY A 322 14.46 11.51 1.03
N ARG A 323 15.45 12.23 1.53
CA ARG A 323 16.86 11.85 1.48
C ARG A 323 17.20 10.57 2.26
N GLU A 324 16.53 10.32 3.39
CA GLU A 324 16.74 9.11 4.19
C GLU A 324 15.69 8.05 3.84
N ILE A 325 16.13 6.91 3.30
CA ILE A 325 15.27 5.77 2.99
C ILE A 325 15.33 4.78 4.14
N VAL A 326 14.26 4.71 4.91
CA VAL A 326 14.16 3.89 6.13
C VAL A 326 13.22 2.71 5.88
N ALA A 327 13.72 1.47 5.98
CA ALA A 327 12.91 0.28 5.83
C ALA A 327 13.38 -0.85 6.77
N ASP A 328 12.61 -1.94 6.88
CA ASP A 328 12.96 -3.06 7.73
C ASP A 328 14.01 -4.00 7.09
N ALA A 329 14.51 -4.96 7.86
CA ALA A 329 15.49 -5.94 7.39
C ALA A 329 14.99 -6.84 6.25
N GLY A 330 13.69 -6.90 6.01
CA GLY A 330 13.10 -7.63 4.87
C GLY A 330 13.43 -7.01 3.51
N TYR A 331 13.81 -5.74 3.50
CA TYR A 331 14.24 -5.02 2.29
C TYR A 331 15.76 -5.05 2.07
N GLY A 332 16.55 -5.42 3.11
CA GLY A 332 18.02 -5.45 3.06
C GLY A 332 18.54 -6.54 2.13
N SER A 333 19.00 -6.16 0.95
CA SER A 333 19.63 -7.04 -0.04
C SER A 333 20.66 -6.29 -0.86
N GLU A 334 21.68 -7.00 -1.33
CA GLU A 334 22.74 -6.45 -2.17
C GLU A 334 22.18 -5.66 -3.36
N ARG A 335 21.20 -6.24 -4.07
CA ARG A 335 20.54 -5.59 -5.20
C ARG A 335 19.87 -4.27 -4.83
N ASN A 336 19.21 -4.20 -3.68
CA ASN A 336 18.51 -3.00 -3.23
C ASN A 336 19.50 -1.91 -2.81
N TYR A 337 20.56 -2.27 -2.08
CA TYR A 337 21.60 -1.32 -1.70
C TYR A 337 22.33 -0.78 -2.94
N LYS A 338 22.71 -1.67 -3.86
CA LYS A 338 23.33 -1.28 -5.12
C LYS A 338 22.45 -0.31 -5.91
N TYR A 339 21.15 -0.61 -6.02
CA TYR A 339 20.20 0.28 -6.69
C TYR A 339 20.14 1.68 -6.04
N ILE A 340 20.12 1.75 -4.70
CA ILE A 340 20.08 3.04 -4.00
C ILE A 340 21.39 3.80 -4.22
N GLU A 341 22.53 3.12 -4.19
CA GLU A 341 23.85 3.76 -4.41
C GLU A 341 24.03 4.25 -5.84
N ASP A 342 23.69 3.43 -6.83
CA ASP A 342 23.91 3.73 -8.24
C ASP A 342 22.88 4.73 -8.81
N GLU A 343 21.59 4.60 -8.45
CA GLU A 343 20.49 5.33 -9.07
C GLU A 343 19.94 6.48 -8.20
N LEU A 344 20.28 6.48 -6.91
CA LEU A 344 19.81 7.48 -5.94
C LEU A 344 20.98 8.00 -5.08
N PRO A 345 22.02 8.57 -5.66
CA PRO A 345 23.28 8.91 -4.97
C PRO A 345 23.10 9.94 -3.83
N ASP A 346 22.09 10.82 -3.94
CA ASP A 346 21.76 11.82 -2.92
C ASP A 346 20.97 11.25 -1.74
N HIS A 347 20.70 9.93 -1.72
CA HIS A 347 19.88 9.29 -0.70
C HIS A 347 20.70 8.34 0.16
N THR A 348 20.38 8.29 1.44
CA THR A 348 20.99 7.38 2.42
C THR A 348 20.05 6.22 2.76
N ALA A 349 20.55 4.99 2.66
CA ALA A 349 19.79 3.79 3.04
C ALA A 349 19.94 3.49 4.53
N LEU A 350 18.88 3.67 5.30
CA LEU A 350 18.79 3.25 6.69
C LEU A 350 18.00 1.93 6.78
N ILE A 351 18.57 0.88 6.21
CA ILE A 351 17.95 -0.43 6.05
C ILE A 351 18.89 -1.49 6.65
N PRO A 352 18.52 -2.19 7.71
CA PRO A 352 19.33 -3.28 8.23
C PRO A 352 19.29 -4.50 7.30
N TYR A 353 20.36 -5.27 7.25
CA TYR A 353 20.36 -6.56 6.56
C TYR A 353 19.93 -7.69 7.50
N SER A 354 19.43 -8.78 6.95
CA SER A 354 18.70 -9.84 7.68
C SER A 354 19.50 -10.54 8.80
N THR A 355 20.83 -10.53 8.75
CA THR A 355 21.71 -11.15 9.74
C THR A 355 22.29 -10.17 10.76
N MET A 356 22.09 -8.85 10.58
CA MET A 356 22.74 -7.81 11.39
C MET A 356 22.58 -8.00 12.92
N ILE A 357 21.34 -8.28 13.38
CA ILE A 357 21.09 -8.54 14.82
C ILE A 357 21.74 -9.84 15.28
N LYS A 358 21.73 -10.87 14.40
CA LYS A 358 22.32 -12.19 14.72
C LYS A 358 23.83 -12.12 14.80
N GLU A 359 24.48 -11.36 13.94
CA GLU A 359 25.92 -11.14 13.91
C GLU A 359 26.45 -10.53 15.22
N ASN A 360 25.63 -9.74 15.90
CA ASN A 360 25.96 -9.16 17.22
C ASN A 360 25.77 -10.15 18.39
N SER A 361 25.13 -11.31 18.18
CA SER A 361 24.90 -12.28 19.26
C SER A 361 26.17 -13.07 19.58
N ARG A 362 26.35 -13.42 20.88
CA ARG A 362 27.49 -14.26 21.35
C ARG A 362 27.59 -15.56 20.55
N LYS A 363 26.44 -16.22 20.30
CA LYS A 363 26.40 -17.48 19.53
C LYS A 363 26.96 -17.34 18.11
N TRP A 364 26.74 -16.20 17.46
CA TRP A 364 27.25 -15.97 16.10
C TRP A 364 28.74 -15.64 16.10
N ARG A 365 29.19 -14.82 17.06
CA ARG A 365 30.60 -14.41 17.21
C ARG A 365 31.51 -15.57 17.62
N SER A 366 30.97 -16.60 18.30
CA SER A 366 31.68 -17.81 18.68
C SER A 366 31.50 -18.96 17.69
N ASP A 367 30.86 -18.77 16.53
CA ASP A 367 30.69 -19.82 15.52
C ASP A 367 31.87 -19.83 14.54
N ASP A 368 32.77 -20.77 14.69
CA ASP A 368 33.99 -20.94 13.88
C ASP A 368 33.73 -21.16 12.39
N ARG A 369 32.51 -21.56 12.04
CA ARG A 369 32.08 -21.71 10.63
C ARG A 369 31.76 -20.41 9.93
N LYS A 370 31.77 -19.29 10.62
CA LYS A 370 31.46 -17.97 10.05
C LYS A 370 32.74 -17.28 9.63
N VAL A 371 32.93 -17.11 8.33
CA VAL A 371 34.10 -16.44 7.75
C VAL A 371 34.35 -15.04 8.32
N MET A 372 33.30 -14.33 8.73
CA MET A 372 33.44 -13.01 9.38
C MET A 372 34.17 -13.06 10.74
N ASN A 373 34.31 -14.24 11.36
CA ASN A 373 35.01 -14.43 12.63
C ASN A 373 36.46 -14.92 12.40
N TRP A 374 36.86 -15.12 11.13
CA TRP A 374 38.20 -15.55 10.77
C TRP A 374 39.11 -14.35 10.64
N GLU A 375 40.40 -14.57 10.82
CA GLU A 375 41.42 -13.56 10.61
C GLU A 375 41.65 -13.37 9.11
N TYR A 376 41.56 -12.12 8.63
CA TYR A 376 41.82 -11.76 7.24
C TYR A 376 43.13 -10.97 7.14
N HIS A 377 44.01 -11.45 6.31
CA HIS A 377 45.30 -10.77 5.98
C HIS A 377 45.15 -10.09 4.63
N GLU A 378 45.07 -8.77 4.67
CA GLU A 378 44.75 -7.95 3.49
C GLU A 378 45.93 -7.91 2.49
N ASP A 379 47.19 -7.85 2.99
CA ASP A 379 48.38 -7.74 2.16
C ASP A 379 48.58 -8.90 1.19
N ASP A 380 48.32 -10.11 1.64
CA ASP A 380 48.46 -11.37 0.89
C ASP A 380 47.11 -11.99 0.44
N ASP A 381 46.00 -11.32 0.71
CA ASP A 381 44.63 -11.74 0.36
C ASP A 381 44.30 -13.20 0.76
N TYR A 382 44.46 -13.55 2.06
CA TYR A 382 44.08 -14.86 2.61
C TYR A 382 43.33 -14.77 3.94
N TYR A 383 42.64 -15.83 4.27
CA TYR A 383 41.94 -16.02 5.55
C TYR A 383 42.57 -17.14 6.37
N VAL A 384 42.62 -16.96 7.69
CA VAL A 384 42.97 -18.05 8.65
C VAL A 384 41.74 -18.38 9.49
N ASN A 385 41.33 -19.65 9.48
CA ASN A 385 40.21 -20.08 10.31
C ASN A 385 40.68 -20.31 11.78
N PRO A 386 39.75 -20.45 12.75
CA PRO A 386 40.11 -20.75 14.16
C PRO A 386 40.93 -22.04 14.38
N ASP A 387 40.89 -22.98 13.43
CA ASP A 387 41.72 -24.19 13.45
C ASP A 387 43.14 -23.95 12.93
N GLY A 388 43.52 -22.71 12.58
CA GLY A 388 44.83 -22.34 12.04
C GLY A 388 45.03 -22.67 10.55
N VAL A 389 43.99 -23.12 9.83
CA VAL A 389 44.10 -23.44 8.41
C VAL A 389 44.03 -22.18 7.57
N ARG A 390 45.01 -21.97 6.72
CA ARG A 390 45.11 -20.86 5.76
C ARG A 390 44.27 -21.15 4.51
N PHE A 391 43.48 -20.15 4.08
CA PHE A 391 42.65 -20.16 2.86
C PHE A 391 43.16 -19.08 1.91
N ASN A 392 43.95 -19.50 0.89
CA ASN A 392 44.51 -18.58 -0.08
C ASN A 392 43.55 -18.24 -1.19
N PHE A 393 43.65 -17.02 -1.73
CA PHE A 393 42.90 -16.63 -2.91
C PHE A 393 43.17 -17.59 -4.07
N LYS A 394 42.14 -18.07 -4.71
CA LYS A 394 42.23 -18.99 -5.84
C LYS A 394 41.81 -18.36 -7.15
N ARG A 395 40.59 -17.76 -7.16
CA ARG A 395 40.01 -17.19 -8.37
C ARG A 395 38.82 -16.31 -8.08
N TYR A 396 38.46 -15.49 -9.03
CA TYR A 396 37.13 -14.86 -9.08
C TYR A 396 36.10 -15.83 -9.61
N ALA A 397 34.86 -15.72 -9.12
CA ALA A 397 33.70 -16.45 -9.59
C ALA A 397 32.48 -15.54 -9.55
N TYR A 398 31.49 -15.83 -10.36
CA TYR A 398 30.24 -15.09 -10.34
C TYR A 398 29.04 -16.05 -10.26
N ARG A 399 27.93 -15.52 -9.78
CA ARG A 399 26.63 -16.22 -9.77
C ARG A 399 25.54 -15.25 -10.15
N ASN A 400 24.70 -15.68 -11.07
CA ASN A 400 23.44 -14.98 -11.36
C ASN A 400 22.33 -15.56 -10.47
N ASP A 401 21.58 -14.67 -9.83
CA ASP A 401 20.39 -15.12 -9.12
C ASP A 401 19.27 -15.50 -10.12
N LYS A 402 18.17 -16.07 -9.62
CA LYS A 402 17.00 -16.43 -10.42
C LYS A 402 16.43 -15.25 -11.25
N TYR A 403 16.76 -14.02 -10.89
CA TYR A 403 16.28 -12.79 -11.52
C TYR A 403 17.37 -12.07 -12.30
N LYS A 404 18.43 -12.81 -12.70
CA LYS A 404 19.57 -12.32 -13.49
C LYS A 404 20.37 -11.21 -12.81
N PHE A 405 20.32 -11.09 -11.48
CA PHE A 405 21.19 -10.19 -10.74
C PHE A 405 22.57 -10.86 -10.61
N HIS A 406 23.59 -10.17 -11.10
CA HIS A 406 24.99 -10.62 -11.10
C HIS A 406 25.63 -10.36 -9.74
N ARG A 407 26.35 -11.35 -9.21
CA ARG A 407 27.11 -11.25 -7.97
C ARG A 407 28.50 -11.80 -8.19
N ASP A 408 29.48 -11.03 -7.77
CA ASP A 408 30.89 -11.39 -7.85
C ASP A 408 31.38 -11.95 -6.52
N PHE A 409 32.21 -12.97 -6.60
CA PHE A 409 32.78 -13.65 -5.45
C PHE A 409 34.27 -13.83 -5.62
N LYS A 410 35.03 -13.64 -4.53
CA LYS A 410 36.37 -14.18 -4.36
C LYS A 410 36.25 -15.58 -3.79
N VAL A 411 36.91 -16.55 -4.40
CA VAL A 411 36.97 -17.95 -3.96
C VAL A 411 38.33 -18.20 -3.35
N TYR A 412 38.34 -18.67 -2.10
CA TYR A 412 39.54 -19.03 -1.39
C TYR A 412 39.55 -20.54 -1.15
N GLN A 413 40.73 -21.16 -1.25
CA GLN A 413 40.95 -22.58 -1.09
C GLN A 413 41.83 -22.83 0.12
N ALA A 414 41.45 -23.79 0.97
CA ALA A 414 42.27 -24.24 2.09
C ALA A 414 43.59 -24.81 1.63
N GLU A 415 44.68 -24.53 2.33
CA GLU A 415 45.93 -25.22 2.15
C GLU A 415 45.81 -26.69 2.56
N LYS A 416 46.21 -27.58 1.65
CA LYS A 416 46.08 -29.02 1.85
C LYS A 416 47.23 -29.60 2.70
N TYR A 417 48.39 -29.00 2.61
CA TYR A 417 49.60 -29.48 3.24
C TYR A 417 50.19 -28.43 4.19
N ASP A 418 50.81 -28.88 5.28
CA ASP A 418 51.60 -28.06 6.18
C ASP A 418 53.01 -27.83 5.64
N GLU A 419 53.83 -27.10 6.40
CA GLU A 419 55.26 -26.86 6.06
C GLU A 419 56.08 -28.13 5.93
N ASN A 420 55.67 -29.24 6.58
CA ASN A 420 56.28 -30.56 6.54
C ASN A 420 55.68 -31.48 5.46
N HIS A 421 54.91 -30.94 4.50
CA HIS A 421 54.21 -31.68 3.45
C HIS A 421 53.22 -32.74 3.97
N GLN A 422 52.75 -32.61 5.22
CA GLN A 422 51.71 -33.50 5.76
C GLN A 422 50.32 -32.91 5.46
N ILE A 423 49.34 -33.83 5.25
CA ILE A 423 47.95 -33.43 4.97
C ILE A 423 47.32 -32.84 6.23
N ILE A 424 46.77 -31.65 6.13
CA ILE A 424 46.01 -30.96 7.17
C ILE A 424 44.56 -31.52 7.15
N PRO A 425 44.15 -32.37 8.13
CA PRO A 425 42.80 -32.95 8.10
C PRO A 425 41.69 -31.89 8.15
N GLN A 426 41.92 -30.77 8.85
CA GLN A 426 40.98 -29.66 9.00
C GLN A 426 40.77 -28.90 7.69
N ALA A 427 41.66 -28.99 6.70
CA ALA A 427 41.52 -28.42 5.36
C ALA A 427 40.59 -29.24 4.45
N LEU A 428 40.22 -30.46 4.86
CA LEU A 428 39.40 -31.37 4.07
C LEU A 428 37.96 -31.44 4.58
N THR A 429 37.04 -31.69 3.64
CA THR A 429 35.64 -32.04 3.96
C THR A 429 35.55 -33.50 4.42
N LEU A 430 34.43 -33.91 5.00
CA LEU A 430 34.15 -35.30 5.38
C LEU A 430 34.29 -36.32 4.21
N ARG A 431 34.24 -35.81 2.96
CA ARG A 431 34.42 -36.64 1.74
C ARG A 431 35.82 -36.57 1.17
N GLY A 432 36.80 -36.01 1.90
CA GLY A 432 38.19 -35.89 1.47
C GLY A 432 38.46 -34.76 0.44
N ASN A 433 37.47 -33.93 0.09
CA ASN A 433 37.70 -32.82 -0.82
C ASN A 433 38.23 -31.58 -0.06
N ILE A 434 39.10 -30.81 -0.71
CA ILE A 434 39.61 -29.54 -0.16
C ILE A 434 38.46 -28.56 0.11
N LYS A 435 38.46 -27.89 1.26
CA LYS A 435 37.49 -26.87 1.63
C LYS A 435 37.68 -25.59 0.81
N TYR A 436 36.57 -24.96 0.46
CA TYR A 436 36.51 -23.67 -0.20
C TYR A 436 35.56 -22.72 0.53
N ILE A 437 35.91 -21.46 0.58
CA ILE A 437 34.99 -20.40 0.98
C ILE A 437 34.77 -19.44 -0.19
N MET A 438 33.61 -18.80 -0.20
CA MET A 438 33.24 -17.78 -1.20
C MET A 438 32.82 -16.52 -0.46
N VAL A 439 33.55 -15.45 -0.66
CA VAL A 439 33.28 -14.14 -0.09
C VAL A 439 32.78 -13.21 -1.20
N ASN A 440 31.72 -12.47 -0.93
CA ASN A 440 31.22 -11.42 -1.83
C ASN A 440 31.69 -10.07 -1.28
N PRO A 441 32.72 -9.43 -1.87
CA PRO A 441 33.28 -8.18 -1.37
C PRO A 441 32.24 -7.04 -1.40
N GLN A 442 31.44 -6.97 -2.44
CA GLN A 442 30.42 -5.93 -2.57
C GLN A 442 29.33 -6.05 -1.50
N TRP A 443 28.95 -7.28 -1.16
CA TRP A 443 28.00 -7.53 -0.07
C TRP A 443 28.56 -7.13 1.30
N GLU A 444 29.83 -7.44 1.59
CA GLU A 444 30.49 -7.02 2.83
C GLU A 444 30.62 -5.48 2.91
N TYR A 445 30.97 -4.82 1.80
CA TYR A 445 30.93 -3.36 1.70
C TYR A 445 29.57 -2.78 2.06
N PHE A 446 28.46 -3.29 1.48
CA PHE A 446 27.13 -2.82 1.80
C PHE A 446 26.73 -3.09 3.24
N LYS A 447 27.16 -4.19 3.83
CA LYS A 447 26.93 -4.47 5.25
C LYS A 447 27.66 -3.46 6.15
N ALA A 448 28.91 -3.14 5.84
CA ALA A 448 29.70 -2.16 6.59
C ALA A 448 29.03 -0.78 6.50
N LYS A 449 28.68 -0.32 5.30
CA LYS A 449 27.98 0.95 5.06
C LYS A 449 26.64 1.02 5.80
N ALA A 450 25.86 -0.08 5.79
CA ALA A 450 24.57 -0.15 6.50
C ALA A 450 24.76 -0.06 8.04
N ARG A 451 25.80 -0.70 8.60
CA ARG A 451 26.11 -0.59 10.03
C ARG A 451 26.47 0.86 10.41
N GLU A 452 27.33 1.48 9.63
CA GLU A 452 27.75 2.87 9.83
C GLU A 452 26.55 3.83 9.75
N SER A 453 25.77 3.78 8.69
CA SER A 453 24.60 4.65 8.51
C SER A 453 23.57 4.50 9.64
N LEU A 454 23.31 3.26 10.10
CA LEU A 454 22.38 3.01 11.19
C LEU A 454 22.91 3.40 12.56
N SER A 455 24.24 3.38 12.80
CA SER A 455 24.83 3.84 14.04
C SER A 455 24.84 5.36 14.16
N ASN A 456 24.95 6.07 13.06
CA ASN A 456 25.04 7.52 13.00
C ASN A 456 23.67 8.23 12.96
N SER A 457 22.58 7.47 12.82
CA SER A 457 21.22 8.03 12.68
C SER A 457 20.25 7.51 13.74
N ASN A 458 19.57 8.43 14.42
CA ASN A 458 18.44 8.12 15.31
C ASN A 458 17.12 7.94 14.57
N THR A 459 17.08 8.22 13.27
CA THR A 459 15.85 8.19 12.44
C THR A 459 15.26 6.80 12.34
N TYR A 460 16.10 5.75 12.28
CA TYR A 460 15.64 4.37 12.18
C TYR A 460 14.69 3.96 13.31
N SER A 461 14.92 4.41 14.52
CA SER A 461 14.07 4.09 15.68
C SER A 461 12.62 4.58 15.54
N ARG A 462 12.40 5.67 14.80
CA ARG A 462 11.10 6.26 14.54
C ARG A 462 10.22 5.41 13.63
N ARG A 463 10.81 4.51 12.82
CA ARG A 463 10.09 3.66 11.85
C ARG A 463 8.89 2.95 12.47
N LYS A 464 9.08 2.38 13.67
CA LYS A 464 8.01 1.63 14.34
C LYS A 464 6.78 2.50 14.60
N TYR A 465 6.97 3.71 15.11
CA TYR A 465 5.86 4.63 15.39
C TYR A 465 5.24 5.19 14.12
N ASP A 466 6.06 5.42 13.10
CA ASP A 466 5.61 6.07 11.88
C ASP A 466 4.72 5.14 11.04
N VAL A 467 5.14 3.91 10.81
CA VAL A 467 4.46 2.99 9.89
C VAL A 467 3.46 2.08 10.58
N GLU A 468 3.80 1.48 11.73
CA GLU A 468 2.92 0.51 12.41
C GLU A 468 1.61 1.17 12.85
N THR A 469 1.66 2.43 13.30
CA THR A 469 0.47 3.22 13.65
C THR A 469 -0.46 3.39 12.45
N VAL A 470 0.08 3.65 11.26
CA VAL A 470 -0.72 3.80 10.02
C VAL A 470 -1.38 2.48 9.64
N PHE A 471 -0.67 1.35 9.72
CA PHE A 471 -1.26 0.04 9.46
C PHE A 471 -2.32 -0.34 10.50
N GLY A 472 -2.10 -0.02 11.77
CA GLY A 472 -3.09 -0.20 12.83
C GLY A 472 -4.37 0.60 12.54
N ASN A 473 -4.23 1.87 12.18
CA ASN A 473 -5.35 2.72 11.79
C ASN A 473 -6.09 2.18 10.55
N LEU A 474 -5.38 1.74 9.52
CA LEU A 474 -5.97 1.19 8.31
C LEU A 474 -6.78 -0.08 8.61
N LYS A 475 -6.21 -1.02 9.35
CA LYS A 475 -6.80 -2.35 9.56
C LYS A 475 -7.76 -2.42 10.73
N ALA A 476 -7.40 -1.85 11.89
CA ALA A 476 -8.21 -1.92 13.09
C ALA A 476 -9.31 -0.85 13.10
N TYR A 477 -8.98 0.43 12.86
CA TYR A 477 -9.96 1.50 12.98
C TYR A 477 -10.83 1.69 11.73
N LEU A 478 -10.25 1.64 10.51
CA LEU A 478 -11.05 1.70 9.28
C LEU A 478 -11.63 0.32 8.89
N GLY A 479 -11.15 -0.77 9.49
CA GLY A 479 -11.58 -2.12 9.15
C GLY A 479 -11.21 -2.55 7.72
N PHE A 480 -10.21 -1.90 7.09
CA PHE A 480 -9.83 -2.17 5.70
C PHE A 480 -8.90 -3.39 5.61
N ASN A 481 -9.46 -4.57 5.79
CA ASN A 481 -8.72 -5.83 5.74
C ASN A 481 -8.83 -6.55 4.40
N ARG A 482 -9.81 -6.19 3.58
CA ARG A 482 -10.12 -6.84 2.30
C ARG A 482 -10.65 -5.84 1.27
N PHE A 483 -10.22 -5.99 0.03
CA PHE A 483 -10.75 -5.22 -1.10
C PHE A 483 -12.21 -5.62 -1.41
N THR A 484 -12.98 -4.66 -1.92
CA THR A 484 -14.34 -4.91 -2.42
C THR A 484 -14.39 -5.03 -3.93
N VAL A 485 -13.33 -4.59 -4.62
CA VAL A 485 -13.15 -4.64 -6.08
C VAL A 485 -12.11 -5.69 -6.46
N ARG A 486 -12.03 -6.07 -7.74
CA ARG A 486 -11.07 -7.04 -8.30
C ARG A 486 -10.21 -6.39 -9.38
N GLY A 487 -8.99 -6.92 -9.53
CA GLY A 487 -7.99 -6.45 -10.48
C GLY A 487 -7.11 -5.34 -9.93
N LEU A 488 -5.81 -5.38 -10.25
CA LEU A 488 -4.76 -4.54 -9.66
C LEU A 488 -5.05 -3.03 -9.79
N LYS A 489 -5.47 -2.57 -10.97
CA LYS A 489 -5.77 -1.14 -11.19
C LYS A 489 -6.91 -0.64 -10.30
N LYS A 490 -8.00 -1.40 -10.20
CA LYS A 490 -9.17 -1.01 -9.39
C LYS A 490 -8.86 -1.09 -7.89
N THR A 491 -8.13 -2.11 -7.45
CA THR A 491 -7.70 -2.24 -6.04
C THR A 491 -6.72 -1.12 -5.66
N LYS A 492 -5.83 -0.67 -6.56
CA LYS A 492 -4.93 0.45 -6.33
C LYS A 492 -5.73 1.76 -6.11
N ARG A 493 -6.76 2.02 -6.92
CA ARG A 493 -7.67 3.18 -6.73
C ARG A 493 -8.39 3.13 -5.39
N GLN A 494 -8.97 1.98 -5.06
CA GLN A 494 -9.66 1.79 -3.77
C GLN A 494 -8.73 1.99 -2.58
N MET A 495 -7.49 1.52 -2.66
CA MET A 495 -6.48 1.74 -1.61
C MET A 495 -6.14 3.23 -1.47
N GLY A 496 -5.98 3.94 -2.57
CA GLY A 496 -5.71 5.38 -2.55
C GLY A 496 -6.78 6.17 -1.80
N ILE A 497 -8.07 5.84 -1.99
CA ILE A 497 -9.16 6.44 -1.21
C ILE A 497 -8.96 6.17 0.29
N ALA A 498 -8.70 4.92 0.69
CA ALA A 498 -8.56 4.54 2.09
C ALA A 498 -7.39 5.27 2.77
N LEU A 499 -6.25 5.35 2.09
CA LEU A 499 -5.06 6.02 2.61
C LEU A 499 -5.22 7.54 2.67
N MET A 500 -5.88 8.16 1.67
CA MET A 500 -6.18 9.59 1.70
C MET A 500 -7.18 9.92 2.81
N ALA A 501 -8.20 9.07 3.04
CA ALA A 501 -9.14 9.24 4.14
C ALA A 501 -8.44 9.16 5.51
N LEU A 502 -7.44 8.27 5.67
CA LEU A 502 -6.58 8.24 6.86
C LEU A 502 -5.82 9.55 7.06
N ASN A 503 -5.21 10.08 6.02
CA ASN A 503 -4.49 11.34 6.07
C ASN A 503 -5.41 12.50 6.51
N MET A 504 -6.62 12.58 5.96
CA MET A 504 -7.59 13.62 6.34
C MET A 504 -8.05 13.48 7.79
N LYS A 505 -8.29 12.24 8.25
CA LYS A 505 -8.63 11.96 9.65
C LYS A 505 -7.51 12.38 10.60
N LYS A 506 -6.26 12.10 10.24
CA LYS A 506 -5.09 12.50 11.02
C LYS A 506 -4.91 14.02 11.06
N MET A 507 -5.13 14.71 9.96
CA MET A 507 -5.11 16.18 9.92
C MET A 507 -6.10 16.78 10.91
N ALA A 508 -7.30 16.23 10.99
CA ALA A 508 -8.35 16.68 11.88
C ALA A 508 -7.98 16.53 13.38
N GLY A 509 -7.18 15.53 13.72
CA GLY A 509 -6.71 15.30 15.10
C GLY A 509 -5.55 16.18 15.56
N ARG A 510 -5.01 17.09 14.72
CA ARG A 510 -3.91 17.97 15.09
C ARG A 510 -4.39 19.30 15.69
N PRO A 511 -3.62 19.90 16.63
CA PRO A 511 -3.98 21.19 17.23
C PRO A 511 -4.13 22.33 16.21
N ALA A 512 -4.87 23.37 16.57
CA ALA A 512 -5.32 24.47 15.72
C ALA A 512 -4.23 25.32 15.04
N ILE A 513 -2.99 25.22 15.47
CA ILE A 513 -1.86 26.04 15.00
C ILE A 513 -1.63 25.90 13.47
N PHE A 514 -2.02 24.77 12.89
CA PHE A 514 -1.82 24.46 11.47
C PHE A 514 -3.04 24.75 10.57
N ARG A 515 -4.06 25.45 11.06
CA ARG A 515 -5.37 25.60 10.38
C ARG A 515 -5.45 26.65 9.28
N ASN A 516 -4.58 27.65 9.28
CA ASN A 516 -4.80 28.84 8.45
C ASN A 516 -4.36 28.76 6.99
N SER A 517 -3.73 27.66 6.57
CA SER A 517 -3.09 27.59 5.25
C SER A 517 -3.89 26.86 4.16
N PHE A 518 -4.91 26.05 4.49
CA PHE A 518 -5.70 25.29 3.50
C PHE A 518 -6.82 26.08 2.83
N GLY A 519 -7.05 27.30 3.20
CA GLY A 519 -8.14 28.08 2.67
C GLY A 519 -7.97 29.58 2.79
N LYS A 520 -7.00 30.15 2.12
CA LYS A 520 -7.17 31.56 1.73
C LYS A 520 -8.32 31.60 0.72
N ARG A 521 -9.54 31.80 1.22
CA ARG A 521 -10.60 32.39 0.40
C ARG A 521 -10.04 33.73 -0.11
N LYS A 522 -9.67 33.80 -1.38
CA LYS A 522 -9.64 35.08 -2.07
C LYS A 522 -11.01 35.69 -1.86
N ASN A 523 -11.03 36.91 -1.27
CA ASN A 523 -12.18 37.76 -1.05
C ASN A 523 -13.06 37.48 0.19
N ARG A 524 -12.52 37.76 1.37
CA ARG A 524 -13.23 38.60 2.38
C ARG A 524 -12.17 39.51 3.00
N PRO A 525 -12.34 40.85 2.92
CA PRO A 525 -11.39 41.76 3.53
C PRO A 525 -11.42 41.57 5.04
N GLU A 526 -10.24 41.54 5.68
CA GLU A 526 -10.06 41.46 7.15
C GLU A 526 -10.83 42.54 7.91
N SER A 527 -11.25 43.62 7.20
CA SER A 527 -12.11 44.66 7.70
C SER A 527 -13.49 44.21 8.17
N GLN A 528 -14.07 43.13 7.60
CA GLN A 528 -15.40 42.64 8.03
C GLN A 528 -15.38 41.86 9.33
N MET A 529 -14.25 41.23 9.69
CA MET A 529 -14.13 40.52 10.97
C MET A 529 -13.90 41.50 12.13
N LYS A 530 -13.11 42.55 11.92
CA LYS A 530 -12.96 43.66 12.88
C LYS A 530 -14.27 44.46 13.06
N PHE A 531 -15.04 44.62 11.98
CA PHE A 531 -16.31 45.33 12.03
C PHE A 531 -17.40 44.58 12.82
N ARG A 532 -17.44 43.25 12.72
CA ARG A 532 -18.44 42.45 13.44
C ARG A 532 -18.17 42.39 14.94
N THR A 533 -16.91 42.34 15.34
CA THR A 533 -16.51 42.39 16.75
C THR A 533 -16.77 43.79 17.36
N VAL A 534 -16.53 44.86 16.61
CA VAL A 534 -16.81 46.21 17.03
C VAL A 534 -18.32 46.51 17.05
N LEU A 535 -19.11 45.93 16.13
CA LEU A 535 -20.58 46.06 16.15
C LEU A 535 -21.23 45.32 17.32
N LEU A 536 -20.77 44.13 17.64
CA LEU A 536 -21.20 43.39 18.84
C LEU A 536 -20.85 44.11 20.13
N PHE A 537 -19.69 44.81 20.18
CA PHE A 537 -19.33 45.67 21.30
C PHE A 537 -20.16 46.95 21.39
N LYS A 538 -20.56 47.55 20.24
CA LYS A 538 -21.45 48.68 20.22
C LYS A 538 -22.90 48.34 20.57
N GLU A 539 -23.40 47.17 20.18
CA GLU A 539 -24.72 46.69 20.61
C GLU A 539 -24.78 46.36 22.09
N LEU A 540 -23.70 45.85 22.70
CA LEU A 540 -23.60 45.60 24.12
C LEU A 540 -23.56 46.93 24.96
N LEU A 541 -22.97 47.99 24.43
CA LEU A 541 -22.88 49.32 25.08
C LEU A 541 -24.12 50.20 24.88
N SER A 542 -25.03 49.85 23.96
CA SER A 542 -26.24 50.61 23.70
C SER A 542 -27.49 50.13 24.46
N GLN A 543 -27.38 49.12 25.31
CA GLN A 543 -28.50 48.66 26.14
C GLN A 543 -28.61 49.51 27.44
N PRO A 544 -29.82 49.88 27.87
CA PRO A 544 -30.01 50.75 29.03
C PRO A 544 -29.63 50.02 30.35
N LEU A 545 -28.89 50.73 31.18
CA LEU A 545 -28.25 50.28 32.44
C LEU A 545 -29.16 49.68 33.54
N TYR A 546 -30.45 49.55 33.30
CA TYR A 546 -31.42 49.09 34.31
C TYR A 546 -31.58 47.57 34.43
N GLN A 547 -30.92 46.77 33.58
CA GLN A 547 -31.00 45.27 33.62
C GLN A 547 -29.76 44.59 34.17
N PHE A 548 -28.76 45.30 34.69
CA PHE A 548 -27.45 44.74 35.02
C PHE A 548 -27.27 44.32 36.51
N SER A 549 -28.30 44.25 37.33
CA SER A 549 -28.11 43.99 38.78
C SER A 549 -28.11 42.54 39.24
N TYR A 550 -28.42 41.54 38.37
CA TYR A 550 -28.51 40.14 38.80
C TYR A 550 -27.63 39.10 38.02
N SER A 551 -26.88 39.50 36.99
CA SER A 551 -26.10 38.52 36.20
C SER A 551 -24.60 38.80 36.08
N ALA A 552 -24.07 39.80 36.78
CA ALA A 552 -22.65 40.21 36.64
C ALA A 552 -21.65 39.14 37.13
N ASN A 553 -22.04 38.29 38.10
CA ASN A 553 -21.16 37.27 38.65
C ASN A 553 -21.03 36.02 37.75
N ASP A 554 -22.07 35.65 36.99
CA ASP A 554 -22.03 34.51 36.07
C ASP A 554 -21.29 34.82 34.77
N TYR A 555 -21.31 36.07 34.31
CA TYR A 555 -20.52 36.51 33.16
C TYR A 555 -19.02 36.63 33.45
N LEU A 556 -18.64 37.07 34.64
CA LEU A 556 -17.23 37.16 35.06
C LEU A 556 -16.58 35.80 35.27
N SER A 557 -17.32 34.77 35.67
CA SER A 557 -16.81 33.41 35.81
C SER A 557 -16.59 32.76 34.44
N SER A 558 -17.42 33.02 33.45
CA SER A 558 -17.25 32.53 32.06
C SER A 558 -16.07 33.21 31.34
N TRP A 559 -15.74 34.45 31.66
CA TRP A 559 -14.59 35.16 31.09
C TRP A 559 -13.26 34.75 31.73
N SER A 560 -13.22 34.37 32.98
CA SER A 560 -12.00 33.84 33.61
C SER A 560 -11.62 32.46 33.05
N SER A 561 -12.59 31.63 32.65
CA SER A 561 -12.35 30.35 31.99
C SER A 561 -11.93 30.48 30.51
N LEU A 562 -12.36 31.53 29.81
CA LEU A 562 -11.96 31.83 28.44
C LEU A 562 -10.57 32.47 28.31
N ALA A 563 -10.15 33.24 29.33
CA ALA A 563 -8.82 33.86 29.36
C ALA A 563 -7.68 32.88 29.72
N SER A 564 -8.00 31.78 30.40
CA SER A 564 -7.01 30.77 30.82
C SER A 564 -6.75 29.66 29.79
N SER A 565 -7.54 29.59 28.73
CA SER A 565 -7.44 28.51 27.75
C SER A 565 -7.12 28.94 26.31
N SER A 566 -6.09 29.72 26.04
CA SER A 566 -5.61 29.84 24.66
C SER A 566 -5.64 31.19 23.92
N PHE A 567 -5.10 32.28 24.48
CA PHE A 567 -4.80 33.42 23.61
C PHE A 567 -3.61 34.27 24.11
N LEU A 568 -2.39 33.76 24.09
CA LEU A 568 -1.18 34.54 24.35
C LEU A 568 -0.02 34.10 23.44
N SER A 569 0.03 34.66 22.24
CA SER A 569 1.28 34.61 21.43
C SER A 569 1.46 35.72 20.38
N SER A 570 0.82 36.89 20.53
CA SER A 570 1.21 38.04 19.71
C SER A 570 1.19 39.32 20.57
N GLY A 571 2.37 39.91 20.78
CA GLY A 571 2.58 41.07 21.66
C GLY A 571 1.80 42.34 21.30
N GLU A 572 1.31 42.47 20.05
CA GLU A 572 0.57 43.67 19.60
C GLU A 572 -0.89 43.73 20.09
N VAL A 573 -1.49 42.56 20.44
CA VAL A 573 -2.86 42.54 20.98
C VAL A 573 -2.86 42.92 22.46
N TYR A 574 -1.74 42.71 23.15
CA TYR A 574 -1.61 42.99 24.58
C TYR A 574 -1.63 44.50 24.87
N TRP A 575 -1.00 45.30 24.03
CA TRP A 575 -0.98 46.79 24.21
C TRP A 575 -2.33 47.45 23.93
N SER A 576 -3.12 46.94 23.02
CA SER A 576 -4.45 47.49 22.70
C SER A 576 -5.50 47.14 23.78
N LEU A 577 -5.38 45.99 24.43
CA LEU A 577 -6.31 45.58 25.47
C LEU A 577 -5.97 46.23 26.83
N SER A 578 -4.69 46.47 27.13
CA SER A 578 -4.29 47.18 28.35
C SER A 578 -4.65 48.66 28.32
N SER A 579 -4.58 49.33 27.17
CA SER A 579 -5.01 50.71 27.02
C SER A 579 -6.53 50.87 27.09
N LEU A 580 -7.30 49.89 26.63
CA LEU A 580 -8.77 49.88 26.77
C LEU A 580 -9.22 49.57 28.20
N ALA A 581 -8.52 48.67 28.92
CA ALA A 581 -8.78 48.38 30.32
C ALA A 581 -8.47 49.60 31.23
N ALA A 582 -7.40 50.34 30.94
CA ALA A 582 -7.05 51.55 31.64
C ALA A 582 -8.09 52.68 31.37
N SER A 583 -8.59 52.81 30.15
CA SER A 583 -9.66 53.78 29.79
C SER A 583 -10.99 53.42 30.47
N LEU A 584 -11.34 52.14 30.58
CA LEU A 584 -12.56 51.70 31.29
C LEU A 584 -12.45 51.86 32.81
N ALA A 585 -11.28 51.63 33.40
CA ALA A 585 -11.06 51.85 34.82
C ALA A 585 -11.20 53.32 35.20
N SER A 586 -10.74 54.28 34.35
CA SER A 586 -10.87 55.72 34.59
C SER A 586 -12.32 56.22 34.43
N THR A 587 -13.15 55.54 33.67
CA THR A 587 -14.58 55.91 33.48
C THR A 587 -15.46 55.37 34.62
N ILE A 588 -15.08 54.27 35.27
CA ILE A 588 -15.82 53.64 36.40
C ILE A 588 -15.53 54.37 37.73
N THR A 589 -14.36 54.99 37.88
CA THR A 589 -14.00 55.73 39.09
C THR A 589 -14.75 57.07 39.24
N SER A 590 -15.48 57.53 38.23
CA SER A 590 -16.29 58.77 38.29
C SER A 590 -17.74 58.55 38.79
N LEU A 591 -18.12 57.34 39.23
CA LEU A 591 -19.46 57.02 39.75
C LEU A 591 -19.43 56.76 41.26
N PRO A 592 -20.24 57.40 42.09
CA PRO A 592 -20.10 57.38 43.56
C PRO A 592 -20.51 56.09 44.30
N SER A 593 -20.98 55.08 43.60
CA SER A 593 -21.58 53.87 44.22
C SER A 593 -20.77 52.58 44.11
N CYS A 594 -19.50 52.58 43.63
CA CYS A 594 -18.71 51.37 43.37
C CYS A 594 -17.33 51.30 44.03
N ILE A 595 -17.11 51.94 45.16
CA ILE A 595 -15.79 52.01 45.85
C ILE A 595 -15.39 50.67 46.46
N SER A 596 -16.30 49.74 46.71
CA SER A 596 -15.97 48.44 47.32
C SER A 596 -15.49 47.36 46.30
N ALA A 597 -15.81 47.47 45.04
CA ALA A 597 -15.46 46.47 44.01
C ALA A 597 -14.05 46.67 43.38
N THR A 598 -13.56 47.93 43.37
CA THR A 598 -12.28 48.29 42.75
C THR A 598 -11.07 47.88 43.58
N LYS A 599 -11.19 47.76 44.91
CA LYS A 599 -10.10 47.27 45.79
C LYS A 599 -9.81 45.76 45.63
N CYS A 600 -10.78 44.96 45.19
CA CYS A 600 -10.61 43.53 44.98
C CYS A 600 -9.96 43.18 43.64
N LEU A 601 -10.11 44.04 42.60
CA LEU A 601 -9.54 43.84 41.29
C LEU A 601 -8.06 44.26 41.21
N ALA A 602 -7.65 45.33 41.89
CA ALA A 602 -6.27 45.79 41.84
C ALA A 602 -5.27 44.82 42.53
N SER A 603 -5.69 44.01 43.51
CA SER A 603 -4.81 43.03 44.17
C SER A 603 -4.61 41.72 43.44
N ARG A 604 -5.37 41.42 42.37
CA ARG A 604 -5.23 40.20 41.53
C ARG A 604 -4.43 40.39 40.24
N TRP A 605 -4.08 41.65 39.91
CA TRP A 605 -3.33 41.96 38.67
C TRP A 605 -1.86 42.30 38.90
N SER A 606 -1.39 42.25 40.16
CA SER A 606 0.02 42.48 40.52
C SER A 606 0.78 41.19 40.89
N ARG A 607 0.29 40.05 40.49
CA ARG A 607 1.03 38.76 40.59
C ARG A 607 1.12 38.06 39.27
#